data_835b7f03bfbf0748ba7b58370181e09a
#
_entry.id   835b7f03bfbf0748ba7b58370181e09a
#
_cell.length_a   1.000
_cell.length_b   1.000
_cell.length_c   1.000
_cell.angle_alpha   90.00
_cell.angle_beta   90.00
_cell.angle_gamma   90.00
#
_symmetry.space_group_name_H-M   'P 1'
#
loop_
_entity.id
_entity.type
_entity.pdbx_description
1 polymer ?
#
loop_
_entity_poly.entity_id
_entity_poly.type
_entity_poly.pdbx_seq_one_letter_code
_entity_poly.pdbx_strand_id
1 'polypeptide(L)'
;MYAPLVCRKCSKRRSERKEIIQEIVETEEKYGRDLKIILEEFYKPMLVAGLLTPEQLTHIFLNTEELLDNNEQLTDKLRDSLEIAIEHGDEDLLTVNIGKLFLEAGPMLHAFESYCTRQASAAVLLANLEKEKELLRIFLRVSQMENSVLRRMNLNSFLMVRKSYMV
;
A
#
# COMPACT_ATOMS: atom_id res chain seq x y z
N MET A 1 9.28 36.04 26.27
CA MET A 1 8.84 35.53 24.94
C MET A 1 7.41 35.02 25.10
N TYR A 2 6.44 35.70 24.51
CA TYR A 2 5.04 35.25 24.60
C TYR A 2 4.74 34.28 23.49
N ALA A 3 4.41 33.03 23.84
CA ALA A 3 3.79 32.10 22.88
C ALA A 3 2.42 32.66 22.49
N PRO A 4 2.04 32.69 21.21
CA PRO A 4 0.74 33.14 20.79
C PRO A 4 -0.34 32.30 21.47
N LEU A 5 -1.31 32.96 22.11
CA LEU A 5 -2.45 32.35 22.73
C LEU A 5 -3.32 31.68 21.64
N VAL A 6 -3.33 30.37 21.61
CA VAL A 6 -4.18 29.58 20.73
C VAL A 6 -5.42 29.13 21.52
N CYS A 7 -6.61 29.38 21.00
CA CYS A 7 -7.82 28.93 21.64
C CYS A 7 -7.90 27.39 21.67
N ARG A 8 -8.63 26.81 22.64
CA ARG A 8 -8.77 25.37 22.81
C ARG A 8 -9.27 24.66 21.54
N LYS A 9 -10.21 25.27 20.81
CA LYS A 9 -10.77 24.73 19.57
C LYS A 9 -9.72 24.66 18.45
N CYS A 10 -8.91 25.70 18.30
CA CYS A 10 -7.84 25.73 17.32
C CYS A 10 -6.71 24.76 17.69
N SER A 11 -6.36 24.71 18.98
CA SER A 11 -5.35 23.74 19.47
C SER A 11 -5.78 22.30 19.22
N LYS A 12 -7.04 21.97 19.47
CA LYS A 12 -7.60 20.64 19.19
C LYS A 12 -7.55 20.30 17.69
N ARG A 13 -7.95 21.23 16.83
CA ARG A 13 -7.90 21.04 15.37
C ARG A 13 -6.48 20.84 14.86
N ARG A 14 -5.50 21.53 15.41
CA ARG A 14 -4.08 21.34 15.05
C ARG A 14 -3.59 19.95 15.45
N SER A 15 -3.93 19.51 16.65
CA SER A 15 -3.58 18.18 17.13
C SER A 15 -4.23 17.07 16.29
N GLU A 16 -5.51 17.19 16.01
CA GLU A 16 -6.25 16.23 15.15
C GLU A 16 -5.66 16.21 13.74
N ARG A 17 -5.33 17.37 13.17
CA ARG A 17 -4.70 17.45 11.85
C ARG A 17 -3.34 16.77 11.81
N LYS A 18 -2.53 16.97 12.83
CA LYS A 18 -1.22 16.30 12.96
C LYS A 18 -1.37 14.79 13.00
N GLU A 19 -2.29 14.29 13.83
CA GLU A 19 -2.57 12.85 13.93
C GLU A 19 -3.02 12.26 12.60
N ILE A 20 -3.91 12.95 11.87
CA ILE A 20 -4.38 12.52 10.54
C ILE A 20 -3.22 12.47 9.54
N ILE A 21 -2.35 13.46 9.52
CA ILE A 21 -1.17 13.48 8.63
C ILE A 21 -0.26 12.28 8.94
N GLN A 22 0.03 12.04 10.20
CA GLN A 22 0.83 10.91 10.63
C GLN A 22 0.20 9.57 10.24
N GLU A 23 -1.11 9.43 10.44
CA GLU A 23 -1.86 8.24 10.04
C GLU A 23 -1.81 8.02 8.51
N ILE A 24 -1.93 9.07 7.71
CA ILE A 24 -1.78 8.97 6.26
C ILE A 24 -0.42 8.39 5.88
N VAL A 25 0.65 8.91 6.46
CA VAL A 25 2.02 8.42 6.18
C VAL A 25 2.19 6.97 6.61
N GLU A 26 1.76 6.63 7.81
CA GLU A 26 1.86 5.26 8.35
C GLU A 26 1.06 4.25 7.51
N THR A 27 -0.13 4.63 7.06
CA THR A 27 -0.96 3.75 6.21
C THR A 27 -0.37 3.56 4.82
N GLU A 28 0.24 4.60 4.23
CA GLU A 28 0.97 4.48 2.97
C GLU A 28 2.18 3.55 3.09
N GLU A 29 2.95 3.70 4.15
CA GLU A 29 4.10 2.83 4.42
C GLU A 29 3.69 1.37 4.61
N LYS A 30 2.61 1.15 5.35
CA LYS A 30 2.06 -0.20 5.53
C LYS A 30 1.61 -0.80 4.20
N TYR A 31 0.95 -0.01 3.36
CA TYR A 31 0.54 -0.45 2.04
C TYR A 31 1.74 -0.87 1.18
N GLY A 32 2.82 -0.10 1.19
CA GLY A 32 4.06 -0.46 0.52
C GLY A 32 4.66 -1.77 1.01
N ARG A 33 4.63 -2.01 2.32
CA ARG A 33 5.08 -3.29 2.89
C ARG A 33 4.21 -4.46 2.41
N ASP A 34 2.90 -4.28 2.36
CA ASP A 34 1.98 -5.31 1.87
C ASP A 34 2.24 -5.63 0.38
N LEU A 35 2.49 -4.61 -0.46
CA LEU A 35 2.87 -4.80 -1.86
C LEU A 35 4.19 -5.56 -2.01
N LYS A 36 5.19 -5.26 -1.19
CA LYS A 36 6.46 -6.00 -1.17
C LYS A 36 6.27 -7.47 -0.81
N ILE A 37 5.42 -7.77 0.16
CA ILE A 37 5.07 -9.14 0.53
C ILE A 37 4.47 -9.89 -0.66
N ILE A 38 3.54 -9.27 -1.38
CA ILE A 38 2.93 -9.87 -2.58
C ILE A 38 4.00 -10.26 -3.60
N LEU A 39 4.93 -9.35 -3.87
CA LEU A 39 5.97 -9.58 -4.87
C LEU A 39 7.04 -10.56 -4.42
N GLU A 40 7.50 -10.46 -3.18
CA GLU A 40 8.63 -11.25 -2.67
C GLU A 40 8.22 -12.65 -2.20
N GLU A 41 7.06 -12.77 -1.57
CA GLU A 41 6.62 -14.04 -0.98
C GLU A 41 5.74 -14.87 -1.93
N PHE A 42 5.12 -14.27 -2.93
CA PHE A 42 4.23 -14.97 -3.85
C PHE A 42 4.69 -14.87 -5.30
N TYR A 43 4.82 -13.69 -5.84
CA TYR A 43 5.10 -13.50 -7.27
C TYR A 43 6.45 -14.10 -7.70
N LYS A 44 7.53 -13.68 -7.06
CA LYS A 44 8.89 -14.14 -7.40
C LYS A 44 9.05 -15.66 -7.21
N PRO A 45 8.64 -16.25 -6.09
CA PRO A 45 8.73 -17.70 -5.93
C PRO A 45 7.90 -18.49 -6.94
N MET A 46 6.71 -18.02 -7.29
CA MET A 46 5.88 -18.67 -8.31
C MET A 46 6.51 -18.59 -9.69
N LEU A 47 7.12 -17.45 -10.02
CA LEU A 47 7.82 -17.25 -11.28
C LEU A 47 9.03 -18.19 -11.39
N VAL A 48 9.85 -18.27 -10.35
CA VAL A 48 11.06 -19.11 -10.31
C VAL A 48 10.71 -20.59 -10.34
N ALA A 49 9.68 -21.02 -9.60
CA ALA A 49 9.24 -22.41 -9.54
C ALA A 49 8.45 -22.85 -10.77
N GLY A 50 8.06 -21.93 -11.65
CA GLY A 50 7.27 -22.25 -12.84
C GLY A 50 5.88 -22.82 -12.54
N LEU A 51 5.29 -22.44 -11.40
CA LEU A 51 3.97 -22.91 -10.98
C LEU A 51 2.85 -22.41 -11.88
N LEU A 52 3.01 -21.22 -12.43
CA LEU A 52 2.09 -20.57 -13.34
C LEU A 52 2.83 -20.07 -14.58
N THR A 53 2.12 -19.95 -15.69
CA THR A 53 2.67 -19.32 -16.90
C THR A 53 2.88 -17.82 -16.68
N PRO A 54 3.79 -17.17 -17.41
CA PRO A 54 3.97 -15.71 -17.34
C PRO A 54 2.66 -14.94 -17.57
N GLU A 55 1.83 -15.42 -18.49
CA GLU A 55 0.52 -14.83 -18.76
C GLU A 55 -0.43 -14.93 -17.55
N GLN A 56 -0.50 -16.09 -16.90
CA GLN A 56 -1.30 -16.30 -15.70
C GLN A 56 -0.83 -15.40 -14.55
N LEU A 57 0.48 -15.30 -14.35
CA LEU A 57 1.07 -14.41 -13.36
C LEU A 57 0.70 -12.95 -13.61
N THR A 58 0.75 -12.50 -14.86
CA THR A 58 0.36 -11.13 -15.23
C THR A 58 -1.12 -10.87 -14.93
N HIS A 59 -2.00 -11.83 -15.20
CA HIS A 59 -3.44 -11.67 -14.96
C HIS A 59 -3.83 -11.75 -13.46
N ILE A 60 -3.00 -12.36 -12.62
CA ILE A 60 -3.25 -12.44 -11.17
C ILE A 60 -2.65 -11.24 -10.45
N PHE A 61 -1.37 -10.94 -10.70
CA PHE A 61 -0.65 -9.89 -9.99
C PHE A 61 -0.81 -8.50 -10.60
N LEU A 62 -1.32 -8.44 -11.84
CA LEU A 62 -1.63 -7.19 -12.53
C LEU A 62 -0.42 -6.22 -12.54
N ASN A 63 -0.66 -4.97 -12.19
CA ASN A 63 0.37 -3.93 -12.14
C ASN A 63 0.88 -3.66 -10.71
N THR A 64 1.03 -4.70 -9.89
CA THR A 64 1.49 -4.57 -8.49
C THR A 64 2.87 -3.92 -8.39
N GLU A 65 3.79 -4.20 -9.31
CA GLU A 65 5.12 -3.56 -9.36
C GLU A 65 5.01 -2.05 -9.57
N GLU A 66 4.16 -1.63 -10.49
CA GLU A 66 3.89 -0.20 -10.75
C GLU A 66 3.28 0.47 -9.51
N LEU A 67 2.35 -0.20 -8.83
CA LEU A 67 1.76 0.30 -7.58
C LEU A 67 2.83 0.47 -6.49
N LEU A 68 3.76 -0.46 -6.38
CA LEU A 68 4.86 -0.35 -5.43
C LEU A 68 5.78 0.83 -5.72
N ASP A 69 6.18 0.99 -6.99
CA ASP A 69 7.04 2.11 -7.40
C ASP A 69 6.37 3.46 -7.09
N ASN A 70 5.10 3.59 -7.42
CA ASN A 70 4.33 4.80 -7.14
C ASN A 70 4.18 5.05 -5.63
N ASN A 71 3.92 4.00 -4.87
CA ASN A 71 3.83 4.09 -3.41
C ASN A 71 5.15 4.54 -2.77
N GLU A 72 6.27 3.98 -3.20
CA GLU A 72 7.59 4.37 -2.70
C GLU A 72 7.88 5.84 -2.98
N GLN A 73 7.60 6.32 -4.19
CA GLN A 73 7.77 7.74 -4.54
C GLN A 73 6.90 8.66 -3.67
N LEU A 74 5.63 8.31 -3.45
CA LEU A 74 4.74 9.09 -2.61
C LEU A 74 5.18 9.07 -1.14
N THR A 75 5.54 7.91 -0.63
CA THR A 75 6.00 7.73 0.76
C THR A 75 7.27 8.54 1.03
N ASP A 76 8.22 8.53 0.12
CA ASP A 76 9.45 9.32 0.22
C ASP A 76 9.13 10.82 0.28
N LYS A 77 8.26 11.31 -0.60
CA LYS A 77 7.83 12.72 -0.59
C LYS A 77 7.10 13.12 0.70
N LEU A 78 6.24 12.25 1.20
CA LEU A 78 5.54 12.46 2.47
C LEU A 78 6.52 12.54 3.64
N ARG A 79 7.46 11.61 3.74
CA ARG A 79 8.49 11.60 4.78
C ARG A 79 9.37 12.83 4.72
N ASP A 80 9.88 13.16 3.54
CA ASP A 80 10.73 14.34 3.35
C ASP A 80 10.02 15.61 3.79
N SER A 81 8.74 15.74 3.45
CA SER A 81 7.92 16.89 3.85
C SER A 81 7.77 16.99 5.37
N LEU A 82 7.57 15.85 6.06
CA LEU A 82 7.49 15.83 7.52
C LEU A 82 8.83 16.15 8.19
N GLU A 83 9.91 15.57 7.69
CA GLU A 83 11.26 15.80 8.20
C GLU A 83 11.67 17.27 8.07
N ILE A 84 11.43 17.87 6.91
CA ILE A 84 11.70 19.29 6.66
C ILE A 84 10.90 20.18 7.63
N ALA A 85 9.61 19.88 7.83
CA ALA A 85 8.78 20.64 8.76
C ALA A 85 9.32 20.56 10.19
N ILE A 86 9.70 19.38 10.67
CA ILE A 86 10.24 19.15 12.01
C ILE A 86 11.60 19.88 12.18
N GLU A 87 12.49 19.78 11.19
CA GLU A 87 13.79 20.45 11.19
C GLU A 87 13.66 21.99 11.29
N HIS A 88 12.61 22.56 10.73
CA HIS A 88 12.30 23.98 10.81
C HIS A 88 11.48 24.38 12.04
N GLY A 89 11.29 23.46 12.99
CA GLY A 89 10.57 23.72 14.24
C GLY A 89 9.05 23.66 14.13
N ASP A 90 8.52 23.16 13.02
CA ASP A 90 7.08 22.99 12.80
C ASP A 90 6.60 21.64 13.38
N GLU A 91 6.53 21.56 14.69
CA GLU A 91 6.14 20.33 15.39
C GLU A 91 4.68 19.92 15.13
N ASP A 92 3.82 20.88 14.79
CA ASP A 92 2.40 20.64 14.50
C ASP A 92 2.13 20.34 13.01
N LEU A 93 3.18 20.26 12.20
CA LEU A 93 3.11 19.99 10.76
C LEU A 93 2.21 20.97 9.99
N LEU A 94 2.16 22.23 10.40
CA LEU A 94 1.29 23.26 9.82
C LEU A 94 1.70 23.63 8.39
N THR A 95 2.99 23.50 8.05
CA THR A 95 3.53 23.80 6.73
C THR A 95 3.40 22.66 5.74
N VAL A 96 3.03 21.47 6.21
CA VAL A 96 2.86 20.29 5.35
C VAL A 96 1.55 20.42 4.56
N ASN A 97 1.68 20.41 3.24
CA ASN A 97 0.54 20.46 2.32
C ASN A 97 0.28 19.08 1.70
N ILE A 98 -0.54 18.28 2.36
CA ILE A 98 -0.90 16.93 1.90
C ILE A 98 -1.61 16.97 0.55
N GLY A 99 -2.51 17.92 0.34
CA GLY A 99 -3.25 18.07 -0.92
C GLY A 99 -2.32 18.27 -2.12
N LYS A 100 -1.27 19.09 -1.98
CA LYS A 100 -0.27 19.30 -3.03
C LYS A 100 0.50 18.01 -3.34
N LEU A 101 0.91 17.26 -2.33
CA LEU A 101 1.63 16.01 -2.49
C LEU A 101 0.79 14.96 -3.25
N PHE A 102 -0.50 14.85 -2.93
CA PHE A 102 -1.41 13.96 -3.64
C PHE A 102 -1.73 14.42 -5.06
N LEU A 103 -1.80 15.73 -5.32
CA LEU A 103 -1.94 16.24 -6.69
C LEU A 103 -0.72 15.91 -7.55
N GLU A 104 0.48 15.99 -7.00
CA GLU A 104 1.71 15.57 -7.68
C GLU A 104 1.77 14.07 -7.92
N ALA A 105 1.05 13.28 -7.13
CA ALA A 105 0.95 11.84 -7.27
C ALA A 105 -0.18 11.38 -8.22
N GLY A 106 -0.69 12.27 -9.09
CA GLY A 106 -1.76 11.97 -10.04
C GLY A 106 -1.59 10.68 -10.85
N PRO A 107 -0.39 10.37 -11.40
CA PRO A 107 -0.14 9.11 -12.11
C PRO A 107 -0.43 7.86 -11.29
N MET A 108 -0.26 7.93 -9.97
CA MET A 108 -0.60 6.85 -9.04
C MET A 108 -2.09 6.47 -9.09
N LEU A 109 -2.98 7.45 -9.27
CA LEU A 109 -4.42 7.23 -9.35
C LEU A 109 -4.78 6.41 -10.60
N HIS A 110 -4.12 6.62 -11.72
CA HIS A 110 -4.32 5.82 -12.92
C HIS A 110 -3.87 4.37 -12.74
N ALA A 111 -2.73 4.15 -12.10
CA ALA A 111 -2.27 2.80 -11.77
C ALA A 111 -3.25 2.07 -10.85
N PHE A 112 -3.81 2.78 -9.88
CA PHE A 112 -4.84 2.27 -8.98
C PHE A 112 -6.13 1.89 -9.72
N GLU A 113 -6.62 2.76 -10.57
CA GLU A 113 -7.80 2.49 -11.40
C GLU A 113 -7.61 1.25 -12.26
N SER A 114 -6.46 1.15 -12.92
CA SER A 114 -6.10 -0.03 -13.72
C SER A 114 -6.09 -1.32 -12.91
N TYR A 115 -5.56 -1.28 -11.69
CA TYR A 115 -5.57 -2.41 -10.77
C TYR A 115 -6.99 -2.76 -10.31
N CYS A 116 -7.75 -1.80 -9.84
CA CYS A 116 -9.10 -2.00 -9.29
C CYS A 116 -10.07 -2.58 -10.32
N THR A 117 -9.99 -2.13 -11.58
CA THR A 117 -10.89 -2.62 -12.65
C THR A 117 -10.66 -4.08 -13.00
N ARG A 118 -9.47 -4.61 -12.77
CA ARG A 118 -9.08 -6.00 -13.11
C ARG A 118 -8.99 -6.93 -11.90
N GLN A 119 -9.02 -6.41 -10.70
CA GLN A 119 -8.81 -7.18 -9.46
C GLN A 119 -9.85 -8.29 -9.26
N ALA A 120 -11.12 -8.03 -9.57
CA ALA A 120 -12.18 -9.05 -9.44
C ALA A 120 -11.93 -10.24 -10.36
N SER A 121 -11.53 -10.00 -11.61
CA SER A 121 -11.16 -11.06 -12.56
C SER A 121 -9.92 -11.84 -12.11
N ALA A 122 -8.94 -11.15 -11.54
CA ALA A 122 -7.75 -11.78 -10.98
C ALA A 122 -8.09 -12.72 -9.83
N ALA A 123 -8.97 -12.31 -8.92
CA ALA A 123 -9.42 -13.13 -7.80
C ALA A 123 -10.14 -14.42 -8.27
N VAL A 124 -10.98 -14.31 -9.27
CA VAL A 124 -11.67 -15.48 -9.87
C VAL A 124 -10.67 -16.41 -10.54
N LEU A 125 -9.73 -15.88 -11.30
CA LEU A 125 -8.68 -16.68 -11.94
C LEU A 125 -7.82 -17.41 -10.91
N LEU A 126 -7.40 -16.73 -9.88
CA LEU A 126 -6.61 -17.34 -8.79
C LEU A 126 -7.38 -18.48 -8.13
N ALA A 127 -8.66 -18.28 -7.79
CA ALA A 127 -9.49 -19.32 -7.19
C ALA A 127 -9.65 -20.55 -8.09
N ASN A 128 -9.82 -20.35 -9.39
CA ASN A 128 -9.90 -21.44 -10.37
C ASN A 128 -8.58 -22.20 -10.50
N LEU A 129 -7.46 -21.50 -10.57
CA LEU A 129 -6.14 -22.11 -10.66
C LEU A 129 -5.76 -22.88 -9.39
N GLU A 130 -6.17 -22.43 -8.21
CA GLU A 130 -6.00 -23.19 -6.97
C GLU A 130 -6.76 -24.51 -6.98
N LYS A 131 -7.93 -24.56 -7.60
CA LYS A 131 -8.70 -25.80 -7.75
C LYS A 131 -8.08 -26.76 -8.77
N GLU A 132 -7.55 -26.24 -9.86
CA GLU A 132 -7.02 -27.05 -10.97
C GLU A 132 -5.58 -27.50 -10.73
N LYS A 133 -4.75 -26.69 -10.05
CA LYS A 133 -3.33 -26.94 -9.86
C LYS A 133 -2.99 -27.27 -8.41
N GLU A 134 -2.74 -28.53 -8.15
CA GLU A 134 -2.40 -29.02 -6.81
C GLU A 134 -1.11 -28.40 -6.26
N LEU A 135 -0.07 -28.25 -7.10
CA LEU A 135 1.20 -27.64 -6.70
C LEU A 135 1.04 -26.20 -6.27
N LEU A 136 0.20 -25.44 -6.96
CA LEU A 136 -0.12 -24.07 -6.57
C LEU A 136 -0.81 -24.03 -5.20
N ARG A 137 -1.78 -24.88 -4.99
CA ARG A 137 -2.51 -24.97 -3.71
C ARG A 137 -1.57 -25.35 -2.56
N ILE A 138 -0.68 -26.30 -2.77
CA ILE A 138 0.32 -26.70 -1.78
C ILE A 138 1.29 -25.56 -1.48
N PHE A 139 1.80 -24.88 -2.52
CA PHE A 139 2.69 -23.73 -2.36
C PHE A 139 2.05 -22.62 -1.50
N LEU A 140 0.83 -22.23 -1.81
CA LEU A 140 0.12 -21.18 -1.05
C LEU A 140 -0.10 -21.58 0.41
N ARG A 141 -0.44 -22.85 0.65
CA ARG A 141 -0.63 -23.38 2.01
C ARG A 141 0.68 -23.39 2.81
N VAL A 142 1.76 -23.87 2.22
CA VAL A 142 3.09 -23.94 2.87
C VAL A 142 3.60 -22.54 3.15
N SER A 143 3.50 -21.61 2.20
CA SER A 143 3.90 -20.22 2.40
C SER A 143 3.17 -19.58 3.57
N GLN A 144 1.87 -19.82 3.68
CA GLN A 144 1.06 -19.29 4.78
C GLN A 144 1.45 -19.91 6.14
N MET A 145 1.85 -21.18 6.18
CA MET A 145 2.27 -21.86 7.41
C MET A 145 3.66 -21.42 7.89
N GLU A 146 4.60 -21.22 6.98
CA GLU A 146 6.00 -20.94 7.32
C GLU A 146 6.25 -19.47 7.68
N ASN A 147 5.48 -18.55 7.10
CA ASN A 147 5.66 -17.12 7.33
C ASN A 147 4.62 -16.60 8.32
N SER A 148 5.09 -16.05 9.46
CA SER A 148 4.21 -15.51 10.51
C SER A 148 3.33 -14.35 10.03
N VAL A 149 3.79 -13.56 9.08
CA VAL A 149 3.02 -12.46 8.48
C VAL A 149 1.86 -13.02 7.64
N LEU A 150 2.09 -14.13 6.93
CA LEU A 150 1.11 -14.75 6.03
C LEU A 150 0.08 -15.61 6.77
N ARG A 151 0.29 -15.95 8.04
CA ARG A 151 -0.64 -16.77 8.82
C ARG A 151 -2.02 -16.15 8.98
N ARG A 152 -2.10 -14.83 8.99
CA ARG A 152 -3.34 -14.05 9.20
C ARG A 152 -4.00 -13.62 7.90
N MET A 153 -3.26 -13.61 6.79
CA MET A 153 -3.73 -13.12 5.49
C MET A 153 -3.23 -14.05 4.39
N ASN A 154 -4.15 -14.53 3.57
CA ASN A 154 -3.80 -15.30 2.37
C ASN A 154 -3.51 -14.36 1.19
N LEU A 155 -3.02 -14.93 0.07
CA LEU A 155 -2.71 -14.14 -1.13
C LEU A 155 -3.91 -13.33 -1.62
N ASN A 156 -5.10 -13.89 -1.63
CA ASN A 156 -6.31 -13.18 -2.05
C ASN A 156 -6.59 -11.95 -1.18
N SER A 157 -6.36 -12.06 0.13
CA SER A 157 -6.51 -10.93 1.05
C SER A 157 -5.49 -9.82 0.79
N PHE A 158 -4.24 -10.17 0.46
CA PHE A 158 -3.20 -9.21 0.08
C PHE A 158 -3.52 -8.50 -1.24
N LEU A 159 -4.09 -9.21 -2.21
CA LEU A 159 -4.46 -8.63 -3.51
C LEU A 159 -5.69 -7.72 -3.45
N MET A 160 -6.48 -7.80 -2.40
CA MET A 160 -7.60 -6.88 -2.20
C MET A 160 -7.10 -5.48 -1.89
N VAL A 161 -7.47 -4.53 -2.73
CA VAL A 161 -7.14 -3.12 -2.53
C VAL A 161 -7.91 -2.57 -1.33
N ARG A 162 -7.21 -1.87 -0.46
CA ARG A 162 -7.86 -1.15 0.63
C ARG A 162 -8.76 -0.06 0.09
N LYS A 163 -10.02 -0.10 0.46
CA LYS A 163 -11.02 0.91 0.08
C LYS A 163 -10.74 2.31 0.63
N SER A 164 -9.75 2.48 1.50
CA SER A 164 -9.45 3.76 2.15
C SER A 164 -9.08 4.90 1.20
N TYR A 165 -8.65 4.59 -0.02
CA TYR A 165 -8.32 5.59 -1.03
C TYR A 165 -9.48 5.94 -1.97
N MET A 166 -10.58 5.21 -1.87
CA MET A 166 -11.74 5.40 -2.75
C MET A 166 -12.86 6.23 -2.11
N VAL A 167 -12.62 6.76 -0.92
CA VAL A 167 -13.58 7.59 -0.18
C VAL A 167 -13.23 9.07 -0.29
#